data_4df5fbc1863ca8cc7ff014580728d2da
#
_entry.id   4df5fbc1863ca8cc7ff014580728d2da
#
_cell.length_a   1.000
_cell.length_b   1.000
_cell.length_c   1.000
_cell.angle_alpha   90.00
_cell.angle_beta   90.00
_cell.angle_gamma   90.00
#
_symmetry.space_group_name_H-M   'P 1'
#
loop_
_entity.id
_entity.type
_entity.pdbx_description
1 polymer ?
#
loop_
_entity_poly.entity_id
_entity_poly.type
_entity_poly.pdbx_seq_one_letter_code
_entity_poly.pdbx_strand_id
1 'polypeptide(L)'
;MRAGFDGKRALRGARGFTLIELIVSITIGLIVIALITVSINNIRRADLKKSSGMMSSAMRYLYNLAVINNTPYRMVIDMDKGAFWGEALETDDPCNRYLPEEGEEMGVAEADGRIGVAGEPGLEGEEVQSSAGYRKQKDNLLSERELPRGIVITGILTSHHRDAQREGRAAIHFFPGGYAERAYVWLGEQDSPEEEAEEMVTLDLDGLMGSVKRHNEVLEESSFIRESDG
;
A
#
# COMPACT_ATOMS: atom_id res chain seq x y z
N MET A 1 12.22 13.86 -86.12
CA MET A 1 13.14 14.07 -85.00
C MET A 1 12.57 13.34 -83.79
N ARG A 2 13.11 12.17 -83.43
CA ARG A 2 12.73 11.40 -82.23
C ARG A 2 13.90 11.49 -81.28
N ALA A 3 13.69 12.15 -80.16
CA ALA A 3 14.65 12.16 -79.05
C ALA A 3 14.35 10.96 -78.15
N GLY A 4 15.29 9.96 -78.09
CA GLY A 4 15.26 8.84 -77.21
C GLY A 4 15.68 9.26 -75.79
N PHE A 5 14.84 8.96 -74.81
CA PHE A 5 15.11 9.20 -73.43
C PHE A 5 15.71 7.91 -72.82
N ASP A 6 17.02 7.86 -72.71
CA ASP A 6 17.77 6.73 -72.16
C ASP A 6 17.82 6.85 -70.66
N GLY A 7 16.85 6.24 -69.95
CA GLY A 7 16.76 6.21 -68.52
C GLY A 7 17.60 5.07 -67.91
N LYS A 8 18.87 5.31 -67.67
CA LYS A 8 19.71 4.40 -66.89
C LYS A 8 19.28 4.39 -65.45
N ARG A 9 18.41 3.42 -65.07
CA ARG A 9 18.17 3.10 -63.64
C ARG A 9 19.44 2.51 -63.05
N ALA A 10 20.13 3.28 -62.22
CA ALA A 10 21.22 2.78 -61.40
C ALA A 10 20.65 1.77 -60.41
N LEU A 11 20.88 0.48 -60.64
CA LEU A 11 20.62 -0.57 -59.64
C LEU A 11 21.55 -0.31 -58.47
N ARG A 12 21.01 0.26 -57.36
CA ARG A 12 21.68 0.29 -56.07
C ARG A 12 21.94 -1.14 -55.64
N GLY A 13 23.18 -1.60 -55.73
CA GLY A 13 23.61 -2.91 -55.30
C GLY A 13 23.19 -3.12 -53.82
N ALA A 14 22.29 -4.06 -53.56
CA ALA A 14 21.98 -4.54 -52.23
C ALA A 14 23.26 -5.12 -51.64
N ARG A 15 23.86 -4.42 -50.67
CA ARG A 15 24.96 -4.98 -49.87
C ARG A 15 24.38 -6.05 -48.97
N GLY A 16 24.73 -7.30 -49.19
CA GLY A 16 24.38 -8.40 -48.32
C GLY A 16 25.16 -8.31 -47.01
N PHE A 17 24.50 -8.70 -45.92
CA PHE A 17 25.15 -8.79 -44.60
C PHE A 17 26.20 -9.91 -44.62
N THR A 18 27.33 -9.65 -43.99
CA THR A 18 28.36 -10.69 -43.78
C THR A 18 27.96 -11.54 -42.59
N LEU A 19 28.39 -12.82 -42.58
CA LEU A 19 28.10 -13.74 -41.46
C LEU A 19 28.66 -13.19 -40.13
N ILE A 20 29.83 -12.56 -40.16
CA ILE A 20 30.45 -11.97 -38.97
C ILE A 20 29.62 -10.79 -38.43
N GLU A 21 29.06 -9.96 -39.31
CA GLU A 21 28.22 -8.83 -38.91
C GLU A 21 26.94 -9.29 -38.22
N LEU A 22 26.35 -10.41 -38.68
CA LEU A 22 25.18 -11.03 -38.06
C LEU A 22 25.52 -11.55 -36.66
N ILE A 23 26.64 -12.25 -36.50
CA ILE A 23 27.08 -12.77 -35.20
C ILE A 23 27.34 -11.64 -34.22
N VAL A 24 28.05 -10.60 -34.64
CA VAL A 24 28.34 -9.44 -33.80
C VAL A 24 27.05 -8.70 -33.38
N SER A 25 26.12 -8.52 -34.33
CA SER A 25 24.84 -7.86 -34.02
C SER A 25 24.00 -8.64 -33.02
N ILE A 26 23.92 -9.97 -33.15
CA ILE A 26 23.20 -10.82 -32.18
C ILE A 26 23.88 -10.77 -30.81
N THR A 27 25.20 -10.85 -30.76
CA THR A 27 25.95 -10.81 -29.49
C THR A 27 25.71 -9.48 -28.75
N ILE A 28 25.78 -8.36 -29.45
CA ILE A 28 25.49 -7.05 -28.86
C ILE A 28 24.03 -6.99 -28.39
N GLY A 29 23.09 -7.52 -29.18
CA GLY A 29 21.67 -7.57 -28.82
C GLY A 29 21.42 -8.35 -27.52
N LEU A 30 22.06 -9.52 -27.37
CA LEU A 30 21.96 -10.33 -26.14
C LEU A 30 22.55 -9.64 -24.92
N ILE A 31 23.69 -8.94 -25.06
CA ILE A 31 24.29 -8.18 -23.98
C ILE A 31 23.35 -7.04 -23.54
N VAL A 32 22.75 -6.31 -24.47
CA VAL A 32 21.82 -5.23 -24.16
C VAL A 32 20.59 -5.76 -23.42
N ILE A 33 20.01 -6.88 -23.86
CA ILE A 33 18.88 -7.52 -23.20
C ILE A 33 19.24 -7.92 -21.76
N ALA A 34 20.41 -8.54 -21.55
CA ALA A 34 20.87 -8.93 -20.22
C ALA A 34 21.04 -7.74 -19.27
N LEU A 35 21.52 -6.60 -19.75
CA LEU A 35 21.66 -5.38 -18.95
C LEU A 35 20.30 -4.76 -18.57
N ILE A 36 19.30 -4.83 -19.46
CA ILE A 36 17.96 -4.32 -19.20
C ILE A 36 17.27 -5.12 -18.09
N THR A 37 17.36 -6.45 -18.09
CA THR A 37 16.71 -7.30 -17.07
C THR A 37 17.26 -7.03 -15.66
N VAL A 38 18.57 -6.90 -15.51
CA VAL A 38 19.20 -6.55 -14.22
C VAL A 38 18.75 -5.17 -13.72
N SER A 39 18.57 -4.21 -14.62
CA SER A 39 18.16 -2.84 -14.26
C SER A 39 16.73 -2.79 -13.70
N ILE A 40 15.80 -3.55 -14.27
CA ILE A 40 14.39 -3.57 -13.85
C ILE A 40 14.25 -4.12 -12.44
N ASN A 41 14.92 -5.22 -12.11
CA ASN A 41 14.86 -5.84 -10.78
C ASN A 41 15.39 -4.89 -9.68
N ASN A 42 16.46 -4.15 -9.97
CA ASN A 42 16.99 -3.18 -9.01
C ASN A 42 16.02 -2.03 -8.73
N ILE A 43 15.27 -1.57 -9.72
CA ILE A 43 14.28 -0.50 -9.56
C ILE A 43 13.12 -0.99 -8.67
N ARG A 44 12.59 -2.18 -8.90
CA ARG A 44 11.50 -2.77 -8.11
C ARG A 44 11.85 -2.91 -6.64
N ARG A 45 13.04 -3.44 -6.32
CA ARG A 45 13.56 -3.52 -4.94
C ARG A 45 13.69 -2.15 -4.27
N ALA A 46 14.09 -1.13 -5.02
CA ALA A 46 14.16 0.23 -4.50
C ALA A 46 12.77 0.80 -4.18
N ASP A 47 11.78 0.51 -5.04
CA ASP A 47 10.40 0.94 -4.86
C ASP A 47 9.73 0.22 -3.67
N LEU A 48 9.96 -1.07 -3.48
CA LEU A 48 9.50 -1.84 -2.32
C LEU A 48 10.08 -1.28 -1.02
N LYS A 49 11.39 -1.00 -0.99
CA LYS A 49 12.05 -0.37 0.15
C LYS A 49 11.50 1.02 0.46
N LYS A 50 11.23 1.82 -0.56
CA LYS A 50 10.65 3.16 -0.43
C LYS A 50 9.22 3.09 0.11
N SER A 51 8.39 2.19 -0.43
CA SER A 51 7.01 1.99 -0.02
C SER A 51 6.91 1.54 1.44
N SER A 52 7.69 0.53 1.82
CA SER A 52 7.76 0.06 3.21
C SER A 52 8.24 1.16 4.16
N GLY A 53 9.20 1.97 3.75
CA GLY A 53 9.69 3.11 4.53
C GLY A 53 8.63 4.22 4.70
N MET A 54 7.89 4.54 3.64
CA MET A 54 6.80 5.52 3.72
C MET A 54 5.68 5.05 4.66
N MET A 55 5.25 3.80 4.53
CA MET A 55 4.21 3.22 5.38
C MET A 55 4.64 3.15 6.85
N SER A 56 5.87 2.68 7.12
CA SER A 56 6.45 2.69 8.48
C SER A 56 6.50 4.09 9.10
N SER A 57 6.86 5.10 8.30
CA SER A 57 6.92 6.50 8.77
C SER A 57 5.53 7.04 9.06
N ALA A 58 4.53 6.71 8.25
CA ALA A 58 3.14 7.11 8.47
C ALA A 58 2.55 6.46 9.74
N MET A 59 2.83 5.16 9.98
CA MET A 59 2.39 4.47 11.21
C MET A 59 2.98 5.13 12.46
N ARG A 60 4.29 5.40 12.48
CA ARG A 60 4.95 6.08 13.60
C ARG A 60 4.42 7.50 13.80
N TYR A 61 4.11 8.18 12.73
CA TYR A 61 3.56 9.53 12.78
C TYR A 61 2.16 9.52 13.37
N LEU A 62 1.30 8.58 12.94
CA LEU A 62 -0.04 8.39 13.50
C LEU A 62 -0.01 8.06 15.01
N TYR A 63 0.90 7.17 15.42
CA TYR A 63 1.12 6.86 16.84
C TYR A 63 1.45 8.12 17.64
N ASN A 64 2.40 8.92 17.17
CA ASN A 64 2.78 10.17 17.84
C ASN A 64 1.64 11.19 17.87
N LEU A 65 0.89 11.32 16.78
CA LEU A 65 -0.27 12.21 16.73
C LEU A 65 -1.37 11.79 17.70
N ALA A 66 -1.63 10.48 17.82
CA ALA A 66 -2.60 9.96 18.76
C ALA A 66 -2.26 10.36 20.20
N VAL A 67 -0.99 10.26 20.56
CA VAL A 67 -0.49 10.64 21.89
C VAL A 67 -0.54 12.16 22.10
N ILE A 68 -0.01 12.94 21.15
CA ILE A 68 0.11 14.40 21.30
C ILE A 68 -1.27 15.08 21.29
N ASN A 69 -2.14 14.67 20.38
CA ASN A 69 -3.46 15.28 20.23
C ASN A 69 -4.50 14.66 21.16
N ASN A 70 -4.12 13.61 21.89
CA ASN A 70 -5.03 12.86 22.77
C ASN A 70 -6.32 12.42 22.04
N THR A 71 -6.17 11.99 20.79
CA THR A 71 -7.26 11.63 19.86
C THR A 71 -6.95 10.30 19.19
N PRO A 72 -7.92 9.38 19.06
CA PRO A 72 -7.72 8.16 18.31
C PRO A 72 -7.48 8.45 16.82
N TYR A 73 -6.50 7.77 16.25
CA TYR A 73 -6.21 7.77 14.82
C TYR A 73 -6.29 6.36 14.27
N ARG A 74 -6.49 6.24 12.98
CA ARG A 74 -6.33 4.97 12.28
C ARG A 74 -5.64 5.15 10.95
N MET A 75 -4.90 4.12 10.54
CA MET A 75 -4.36 4.00 9.20
C MET A 75 -5.27 3.07 8.40
N VAL A 76 -5.91 3.60 7.39
CA VAL A 76 -6.70 2.79 6.47
C VAL A 76 -5.83 2.38 5.30
N ILE A 77 -5.90 1.10 4.96
CA ILE A 77 -5.13 0.48 3.88
C ILE A 77 -6.13 -0.17 2.92
N ASP A 78 -6.13 0.29 1.68
CA ASP A 78 -6.95 -0.24 0.59
C ASP A 78 -6.05 -1.14 -0.27
N MET A 79 -6.20 -2.46 -0.09
CA MET A 79 -5.38 -3.46 -0.76
C MET A 79 -5.70 -3.53 -2.25
N ASP A 80 -6.97 -3.30 -2.62
CA ASP A 80 -7.41 -3.37 -4.01
C ASP A 80 -6.86 -2.21 -4.84
N LYS A 81 -6.77 -1.02 -4.22
CA LYS A 81 -6.20 0.18 -4.86
C LYS A 81 -4.68 0.29 -4.68
N GLY A 82 -4.10 -0.48 -3.76
CA GLY A 82 -2.72 -0.29 -3.36
C GLY A 82 -2.45 1.08 -2.75
N ALA A 83 -3.35 1.57 -1.91
CA ALA A 83 -3.29 2.90 -1.31
C ALA A 83 -3.45 2.86 0.20
N PHE A 84 -2.92 3.88 0.89
CA PHE A 84 -3.12 4.04 2.34
C PHE A 84 -3.23 5.52 2.71
N TRP A 85 -3.92 5.79 3.82
CA TRP A 85 -4.10 7.14 4.38
C TRP A 85 -4.37 7.10 5.87
N GLY A 86 -4.23 8.25 6.53
CA GLY A 86 -4.54 8.42 7.95
C GLY A 86 -5.89 9.11 8.17
N GLU A 87 -6.61 8.66 9.18
CA GLU A 87 -7.86 9.25 9.63
C GLU A 87 -7.80 9.54 11.14
N ALA A 88 -8.43 10.62 11.58
CA ALA A 88 -8.61 10.94 12.99
C ALA A 88 -10.08 10.77 13.37
N LEU A 89 -10.33 10.33 14.58
CA LEU A 89 -11.67 10.32 15.15
C LEU A 89 -12.06 11.76 15.51
N GLU A 90 -13.02 12.33 14.82
CA GLU A 90 -13.65 13.61 15.17
C GLU A 90 -14.93 13.32 15.95
N THR A 91 -15.05 13.89 17.14
CA THR A 91 -16.22 13.78 17.98
C THR A 91 -16.48 15.11 18.67
N ASP A 92 -17.75 15.51 18.73
CA ASP A 92 -18.17 16.71 19.44
C ASP A 92 -18.18 16.51 20.96
N ASP A 93 -18.19 15.26 21.43
CA ASP A 93 -18.08 14.89 22.84
C ASP A 93 -16.66 14.41 23.17
N PRO A 94 -15.87 15.22 23.89
CA PRO A 94 -14.51 14.85 24.28
C PRO A 94 -14.47 13.66 25.27
N CYS A 95 -15.59 13.30 25.87
CA CYS A 95 -15.71 12.16 26.76
C CYS A 95 -16.11 10.87 26.01
N ASN A 96 -16.74 11.01 24.86
CA ASN A 96 -17.16 9.86 24.03
C ASN A 96 -16.04 9.47 23.05
N ARG A 97 -15.06 8.75 23.55
CA ARG A 97 -13.96 8.17 22.75
C ARG A 97 -14.31 6.75 22.32
N TYR A 98 -15.53 6.56 21.90
CA TYR A 98 -16.06 5.27 21.57
C TYR A 98 -15.44 4.76 20.25
N LEU A 99 -14.86 3.59 20.28
CA LEU A 99 -14.58 2.83 19.08
C LEU A 99 -15.89 2.16 18.67
N PRO A 100 -16.35 2.27 17.41
CA PRO A 100 -17.50 1.50 16.94
C PRO A 100 -17.28 0.02 17.23
N GLU A 101 -18.26 -0.66 17.83
CA GLU A 101 -18.19 -2.08 18.05
C GLU A 101 -18.10 -2.84 16.72
N GLU A 102 -17.40 -3.99 16.73
CA GLU A 102 -17.31 -4.89 15.59
C GLU A 102 -18.73 -5.34 15.17
N GLY A 103 -19.10 -5.01 13.95
CA GLY A 103 -20.42 -5.40 13.37
C GLY A 103 -21.20 -4.24 12.77
N GLU A 104 -20.90 -3.01 13.10
CA GLU A 104 -21.34 -1.88 12.29
C GLU A 104 -20.43 -1.85 11.06
N GLU A 105 -20.97 -2.30 9.92
CA GLU A 105 -20.33 -2.13 8.62
C GLU A 105 -19.83 -0.70 8.58
N MET A 106 -18.51 -0.53 8.57
CA MET A 106 -17.90 0.77 8.37
C MET A 106 -18.25 1.22 6.95
N GLY A 107 -19.47 1.75 6.82
CA GLY A 107 -19.87 2.45 5.64
C GLY A 107 -18.84 3.53 5.42
N VAL A 108 -17.96 3.31 4.44
CA VAL A 108 -17.10 4.34 3.92
C VAL A 108 -18.04 5.45 3.49
N ALA A 109 -18.16 6.48 4.30
CA ALA A 109 -18.89 7.68 3.91
C ALA A 109 -18.13 8.27 2.71
N GLU A 110 -18.61 7.90 1.51
CA GLU A 110 -18.34 8.72 0.35
C GLU A 110 -18.80 10.14 0.68
N ALA A 111 -17.85 11.02 0.76
CA ALA A 111 -17.87 12.49 0.56
C ALA A 111 -19.10 13.32 0.96
N ASP A 112 -20.10 12.80 1.63
CA ASP A 112 -21.27 13.58 2.07
C ASP A 112 -21.63 13.24 3.54
N GLY A 113 -20.81 13.66 4.41
CA GLY A 113 -20.83 13.95 5.83
C GLY A 113 -22.00 13.50 6.73
N ARG A 114 -22.65 12.37 6.48
CA ARG A 114 -23.75 11.91 7.34
C ARG A 114 -23.69 10.41 7.58
N ILE A 115 -23.15 10.01 8.72
CA ILE A 115 -23.31 8.66 9.26
C ILE A 115 -24.56 8.68 10.13
N GLY A 116 -25.66 8.14 9.62
CA GLY A 116 -26.86 7.86 10.40
C GLY A 116 -26.65 6.54 11.15
N VAL A 117 -26.59 6.60 12.47
CA VAL A 117 -26.79 5.42 13.32
C VAL A 117 -28.25 5.04 13.22
N ALA A 118 -28.54 3.82 12.74
CA ALA A 118 -29.89 3.26 12.73
C ALA A 118 -30.30 2.98 14.18
N GLY A 119 -30.92 3.97 14.83
CA GLY A 119 -31.58 3.80 16.10
C GLY A 119 -32.92 3.10 15.93
N GLU A 120 -33.30 2.27 16.89
CA GLU A 120 -34.58 1.59 16.98
C GLU A 120 -35.79 2.55 16.81
N PRO A 121 -36.89 2.11 16.18
CA PRO A 121 -38.06 2.96 16.00
C PRO A 121 -38.86 3.05 17.30
N GLY A 122 -38.86 4.21 17.91
CA GLY A 122 -39.84 4.53 18.96
C GLY A 122 -39.28 5.29 20.14
N LEU A 123 -39.08 6.59 19.95
CA LEU A 123 -39.30 7.66 20.93
C LEU A 123 -39.01 8.97 20.21
N GLU A 124 -40.04 9.82 20.06
CA GLU A 124 -39.88 11.22 19.62
C GLU A 124 -39.06 11.97 20.65
N GLY A 125 -37.80 12.15 20.39
CA GLY A 125 -36.85 12.94 21.16
C GLY A 125 -35.82 13.51 20.21
N GLU A 126 -35.52 14.80 20.34
CA GLU A 126 -34.59 15.59 19.54
C GLU A 126 -33.39 14.75 19.04
N GLU A 127 -33.25 14.68 17.71
CA GLU A 127 -32.10 14.06 17.05
C GLU A 127 -30.83 14.81 17.48
N VAL A 128 -30.20 14.34 18.54
CA VAL A 128 -28.81 14.66 18.82
C VAL A 128 -28.00 13.91 17.78
N GLN A 129 -27.75 14.55 16.65
CA GLN A 129 -26.82 14.06 15.64
C GLN A 129 -25.42 14.03 16.29
N SER A 130 -25.06 12.89 16.88
CA SER A 130 -23.68 12.68 17.28
C SER A 130 -22.84 12.56 16.01
N SER A 131 -22.09 13.58 15.67
CA SER A 131 -21.21 13.63 14.50
C SER A 131 -19.86 12.94 14.76
N ALA A 132 -19.85 11.89 15.58
CA ALA A 132 -18.63 11.12 15.82
C ALA A 132 -18.30 10.27 14.60
N GLY A 133 -17.10 10.39 14.07
CA GLY A 133 -16.66 9.60 12.93
C GLY A 133 -15.20 9.81 12.57
N TYR A 134 -14.61 8.80 11.89
CA TYR A 134 -13.27 8.94 11.37
C TYR A 134 -13.27 9.79 10.10
N ARG A 135 -12.39 10.80 10.08
CA ARG A 135 -12.22 11.68 8.91
C ARG A 135 -10.78 11.67 8.39
N LYS A 136 -10.64 11.65 7.07
CA LYS A 136 -9.34 11.71 6.40
C LYS A 136 -8.59 12.99 6.79
N GLN A 137 -7.33 12.80 7.16
CA GLN A 137 -6.46 13.93 7.48
C GLN A 137 -5.83 14.51 6.21
N LYS A 138 -5.79 15.83 6.13
CA LYS A 138 -5.19 16.59 5.01
C LYS A 138 -3.70 16.83 5.17
N ASP A 139 -3.09 16.25 6.19
CA ASP A 139 -1.65 16.33 6.42
C ASP A 139 -0.89 15.65 5.29
N ASN A 140 0.24 16.21 4.90
CA ASN A 140 1.06 15.69 3.80
C ASN A 140 1.54 14.24 4.00
N LEU A 141 1.72 13.78 5.26
CA LEU A 141 2.11 12.40 5.56
C LEU A 141 0.91 11.44 5.66
N LEU A 142 -0.27 11.96 5.95
CA LEU A 142 -1.50 11.18 6.17
C LEU A 142 -2.49 11.25 5.02
N SER A 143 -2.26 12.12 4.04
CA SER A 143 -3.05 12.15 2.80
C SER A 143 -2.95 10.82 2.08
N GLU A 144 -3.97 10.49 1.30
CA GLU A 144 -4.01 9.29 0.49
C GLU A 144 -2.78 9.17 -0.41
N ARG A 145 -2.10 8.04 -0.31
CA ARG A 145 -0.88 7.73 -1.07
C ARG A 145 -1.03 6.39 -1.75
N GLU A 146 -0.86 6.40 -3.03
CA GLU A 146 -0.78 5.19 -3.83
C GLU A 146 0.64 4.63 -3.80
N LEU A 147 0.74 3.32 -3.78
CA LEU A 147 2.01 2.61 -3.93
C LEU A 147 2.51 2.72 -5.37
N PRO A 148 3.82 2.71 -5.60
CA PRO A 148 4.39 2.64 -6.94
C PRO A 148 3.86 1.42 -7.72
N ARG A 149 3.79 1.55 -9.03
CA ARG A 149 3.35 0.45 -9.91
C ARG A 149 4.20 -0.80 -9.69
N GLY A 150 3.53 -1.93 -9.55
CA GLY A 150 4.17 -3.22 -9.34
C GLY A 150 4.44 -3.57 -7.88
N ILE A 151 4.13 -2.68 -6.91
CA ILE A 151 4.15 -2.98 -5.49
C ILE A 151 2.72 -3.15 -5.00
N VAL A 152 2.46 -4.25 -4.32
CA VAL A 152 1.15 -4.60 -3.77
C VAL A 152 1.22 -4.90 -2.29
N ILE A 153 0.10 -4.70 -1.60
CA ILE A 153 -0.08 -5.15 -0.22
C ILE A 153 -0.74 -6.52 -0.31
N THR A 154 0.00 -7.55 0.07
CA THR A 154 -0.45 -8.95 -0.07
C THR A 154 -1.31 -9.40 1.10
N GLY A 155 -1.31 -8.66 2.20
CA GLY A 155 -2.17 -8.92 3.33
C GLY A 155 -1.86 -8.07 4.55
N ILE A 156 -2.79 -8.09 5.50
CA ILE A 156 -2.70 -7.40 6.78
C ILE A 156 -3.27 -8.32 7.85
N LEU A 157 -2.56 -8.45 8.96
CA LEU A 157 -3.03 -9.13 10.16
C LEU A 157 -2.97 -8.14 11.32
N THR A 158 -4.07 -8.00 12.03
CA THR A 158 -4.19 -7.10 13.19
C THR A 158 -4.64 -7.90 14.42
N SER A 159 -4.41 -7.35 15.62
CA SER A 159 -4.69 -8.07 16.87
C SER A 159 -6.18 -8.37 17.10
N HIS A 160 -7.09 -7.66 16.44
CA HIS A 160 -8.53 -7.94 16.55
C HIS A 160 -9.06 -8.91 15.47
N HIS A 161 -8.27 -9.22 14.45
CA HIS A 161 -8.61 -10.22 13.45
C HIS A 161 -7.83 -11.52 13.71
N ARG A 162 -8.52 -12.67 13.60
CA ARG A 162 -7.89 -13.98 13.76
C ARG A 162 -7.08 -14.39 12.54
N ASP A 163 -7.55 -13.98 11.37
CA ASP A 163 -6.99 -14.36 10.07
C ASP A 163 -6.51 -13.11 9.33
N ALA A 164 -5.49 -13.27 8.50
CA ALA A 164 -5.00 -12.18 7.66
C ALA A 164 -6.02 -11.78 6.60
N GLN A 165 -6.28 -10.50 6.52
CA GLN A 165 -7.06 -9.91 5.43
C GLN A 165 -6.17 -9.74 4.21
N ARG A 166 -6.63 -10.24 3.05
CA ARG A 166 -5.86 -10.21 1.78
C ARG A 166 -6.52 -9.38 0.69
N GLU A 167 -7.74 -8.88 0.92
CA GLU A 167 -8.57 -8.15 -0.02
C GLU A 167 -9.32 -7.03 0.69
N GLY A 168 -9.76 -6.04 -0.07
CA GLY A 168 -10.60 -4.95 0.41
C GLY A 168 -9.84 -3.94 1.25
N ARG A 169 -10.46 -3.46 2.33
CA ARG A 169 -9.89 -2.43 3.21
C ARG A 169 -9.70 -2.95 4.61
N ALA A 170 -8.55 -2.64 5.20
CA ALA A 170 -8.25 -2.89 6.59
C ALA A 170 -7.85 -1.59 7.31
N ALA A 171 -8.02 -1.54 8.62
CA ALA A 171 -7.61 -0.41 9.44
C ALA A 171 -6.72 -0.86 10.59
N ILE A 172 -5.71 -0.05 10.92
CA ILE A 172 -4.83 -0.21 12.08
C ILE A 172 -5.06 0.98 12.99
N HIS A 173 -5.40 0.73 14.26
CA HIS A 173 -5.78 1.76 15.21
C HIS A 173 -4.62 2.19 16.10
N PHE A 174 -4.58 3.51 16.39
CA PHE A 174 -3.60 4.17 17.26
C PHE A 174 -4.35 4.94 18.34
N PHE A 175 -4.02 4.70 19.59
CA PHE A 175 -4.79 5.19 20.73
C PHE A 175 -4.06 6.28 21.51
N PRO A 176 -4.81 7.21 22.12
CA PRO A 176 -4.24 8.34 22.87
C PRO A 176 -3.40 7.91 24.07
N GLY A 177 -3.65 6.73 24.61
CA GLY A 177 -2.91 6.18 25.75
C GLY A 177 -1.47 5.76 25.49
N GLY A 178 -0.95 5.98 24.28
CA GLY A 178 0.41 5.60 23.90
C GLY A 178 0.54 4.12 23.56
N TYR A 179 -0.47 3.55 22.98
CA TYR A 179 -0.46 2.21 22.42
C TYR A 179 -1.14 2.18 21.04
N ALA A 180 -0.82 1.19 20.26
CA ALA A 180 -1.42 0.94 18.95
C ALA A 180 -1.89 -0.51 18.87
N GLU A 181 -2.70 -0.78 17.89
CA GLU A 181 -3.03 -2.12 17.53
C GLU A 181 -1.82 -2.80 16.90
N ARG A 182 -1.41 -3.96 17.43
CA ARG A 182 -0.34 -4.73 16.81
C ARG A 182 -0.76 -5.18 15.42
N ALA A 183 0.12 -5.06 14.45
CA ALA A 183 -0.20 -5.39 13.07
C ALA A 183 1.02 -5.91 12.31
N TYR A 184 0.80 -6.89 11.44
CA TYR A 184 1.68 -7.28 10.36
C TYR A 184 1.10 -6.77 9.03
N VAL A 185 1.94 -6.13 8.22
CA VAL A 185 1.59 -5.73 6.86
C VAL A 185 2.60 -6.31 5.90
N TRP A 186 2.14 -7.13 4.98
CA TRP A 186 2.97 -7.74 3.96
C TRP A 186 2.91 -6.95 2.66
N LEU A 187 4.09 -6.60 2.16
CA LEU A 187 4.29 -5.92 0.89
C LEU A 187 5.11 -6.81 -0.03
N GLY A 188 4.71 -6.88 -1.28
CA GLY A 188 5.42 -7.67 -2.29
C GLY A 188 5.35 -7.03 -3.66
N GLU A 189 6.00 -7.67 -4.63
CA GLU A 189 5.88 -7.32 -6.04
C GLU A 189 4.70 -8.07 -6.66
N GLN A 190 3.94 -7.40 -7.53
CA GLN A 190 2.71 -7.92 -8.13
C GLN A 190 2.92 -9.19 -8.98
N ASP A 191 4.09 -9.32 -9.60
CA ASP A 191 4.42 -10.41 -10.52
C ASP A 191 5.38 -11.46 -9.91
N SER A 192 5.70 -11.36 -8.62
CA SER A 192 6.55 -12.35 -7.97
C SER A 192 5.76 -13.61 -7.67
N PRO A 193 6.23 -14.81 -8.12
CA PRO A 193 5.61 -16.05 -7.71
C PRO A 193 5.69 -16.18 -6.18
N GLU A 194 4.63 -16.70 -5.56
CA GLU A 194 4.53 -16.84 -4.09
C GLU A 194 5.69 -17.66 -3.47
N GLU A 195 6.41 -18.43 -4.29
CA GLU A 195 7.56 -19.23 -3.89
C GLU A 195 8.88 -18.44 -3.78
N GLU A 196 8.99 -17.25 -4.39
CA GLU A 196 10.19 -16.40 -4.28
C GLU A 196 10.01 -15.38 -3.12
N ALA A 197 10.04 -15.90 -1.89
CA ALA A 197 9.93 -15.09 -0.65
C ALA A 197 11.03 -14.01 -0.49
N GLU A 198 12.03 -13.99 -1.37
CA GLU A 198 13.13 -13.01 -1.32
C GLU A 198 12.71 -11.57 -1.68
N GLU A 199 11.53 -11.38 -2.27
CA GLU A 199 11.03 -10.07 -2.73
C GLU A 199 9.82 -9.56 -1.92
N MET A 200 9.62 -10.10 -0.71
CA MET A 200 8.57 -9.66 0.20
C MET A 200 9.14 -8.96 1.44
N VAL A 201 8.40 -8.00 1.94
CA VAL A 201 8.75 -7.25 3.15
C VAL A 201 7.58 -7.31 4.12
N THR A 202 7.85 -7.70 5.36
CA THR A 202 6.88 -7.61 6.45
C THR A 202 7.18 -6.37 7.30
N LEU A 203 6.16 -5.54 7.52
CA LEU A 203 6.17 -4.49 8.52
C LEU A 203 5.51 -5.03 9.80
N ASP A 204 6.26 -5.09 10.87
CA ASP A 204 5.82 -5.51 12.20
C ASP A 204 5.65 -4.26 13.07
N LEU A 205 4.41 -3.89 13.36
CA LEU A 205 4.05 -2.80 14.25
C LEU A 205 3.91 -3.33 15.67
N ASP A 206 4.80 -2.86 16.55
CA ASP A 206 4.72 -3.10 17.99
C ASP A 206 3.62 -2.21 18.60
N GLY A 207 2.61 -2.86 19.17
CA GLY A 207 1.45 -2.17 19.73
C GLY A 207 1.76 -1.34 20.97
N LEU A 208 2.80 -1.66 21.75
CA LEU A 208 3.14 -0.95 22.98
C LEU A 208 4.02 0.27 22.74
N MET A 209 4.95 0.17 21.79
CA MET A 209 5.91 1.23 21.53
C MET A 209 5.61 2.05 20.29
N GLY A 210 4.64 1.63 19.45
CA GLY A 210 4.38 2.23 18.15
C GLY A 210 5.58 2.15 17.21
N SER A 211 6.55 1.26 17.53
CA SER A 211 7.73 1.06 16.70
C SER A 211 7.41 0.11 15.56
N VAL A 212 7.94 0.40 14.37
CA VAL A 212 7.77 -0.45 13.20
C VAL A 212 9.10 -1.06 12.84
N LYS A 213 9.18 -2.39 12.90
CA LYS A 213 10.32 -3.17 12.41
C LYS A 213 10.04 -3.64 10.99
N ARG A 214 11.03 -3.60 10.14
CA ARG A 214 10.95 -4.10 8.77
C ARG A 214 11.76 -5.38 8.66
N HIS A 215 11.09 -6.46 8.29
CA HIS A 215 11.70 -7.75 7.97
C HIS A 215 11.72 -7.92 6.45
N ASN A 216 12.86 -8.37 5.91
CA ASN A 216 12.99 -8.66 4.47
C ASN A 216 12.62 -10.14 4.19
N GLU A 217 11.64 -10.62 4.90
CA GLU A 217 11.09 -11.98 4.84
C GLU A 217 9.60 -11.94 5.19
N VAL A 218 8.89 -12.96 4.80
CA VAL A 218 7.49 -13.15 5.20
C VAL A 218 7.46 -13.72 6.62
N LEU A 219 6.97 -12.93 7.57
CA LEU A 219 6.67 -13.45 8.90
C LEU A 219 5.36 -14.24 8.83
N GLU A 220 5.40 -15.47 9.36
CA GLU A 220 4.22 -16.32 9.43
C GLU A 220 3.19 -15.78 10.43
N GLU A 221 1.91 -15.98 10.14
CA GLU A 221 0.80 -15.65 11.05
C GLU A 221 0.95 -16.32 12.41
N SER A 222 1.56 -17.52 12.46
CA SER A 222 1.88 -18.26 13.68
C SER A 222 2.82 -17.50 14.63
N SER A 223 3.71 -16.67 14.10
CA SER A 223 4.62 -15.86 14.90
C SER A 223 3.91 -14.69 15.58
N PHE A 224 2.88 -14.14 14.92
CA PHE A 224 2.04 -13.08 15.49
C PHE A 224 1.33 -13.51 16.77
N ILE A 225 0.75 -14.72 16.77
CA ILE A 225 0.01 -15.27 17.92
C ILE A 225 0.96 -15.60 19.09
N ARG A 226 2.14 -16.15 18.79
CA ARG A 226 3.09 -16.58 19.83
C ARG A 226 3.65 -15.44 20.66
N GLU A 227 3.82 -14.26 20.07
CA GLU A 227 4.32 -13.07 20.77
C GLU A 227 3.22 -12.31 21.53
N SER A 228 1.94 -12.57 21.24
CA SER A 228 0.82 -11.92 21.96
C SER A 228 0.53 -12.58 23.32
N ASP A 229 0.99 -13.83 23.55
CA ASP A 229 0.74 -14.61 24.76
C ASP A 229 1.89 -14.54 25.80
N GLY A 230 2.91 -13.75 25.57
CA GLY A 230 4.08 -13.56 26.45
C GLY A 230 4.12 -12.20 27.08
#